data_e1f211fd26a1ade52617a2f390ead7c1
#
_entry.id   e1f211fd26a1ade52617a2f390ead7c1
#
_cell.length_a   1.000
_cell.length_b   1.000
_cell.length_c   1.000
_cell.angle_alpha   90.00
_cell.angle_beta   90.00
_cell.angle_gamma   90.00
#
_symmetry.space_group_name_H-M   'P 1'
#
loop_
_entity.id
_entity.type
_entity.pdbx_description
1 polymer ?
#
loop_
_entity_poly.entity_id
_entity_poly.type
_entity_poly.pdbx_seq_one_letter_code
_entity_poly.pdbx_strand_id
1 'polypeptide(L)'
;RKINVGLIYRQQFFEVEESEPIRLVFKDQLAEKSYTRDILYVKGKLVGEIVHLFIVHLPSKIDKEINQLKRQQIFKVIRKRVNDLLTENFSEKIIIMGDFNDTPTNSDLIEELNTRAKQEEVIGKELFNPMVGLQSYKRGSLIFKKQWMLFDQQLFSKSFLQHQSNLEYVK
;
A
#
# COMPACT_ATOMS: atom_id res chain seq x y z
N ARG A 1 -19.02 -11.21 9.28
CA ARG A 1 -18.19 -11.99 8.32
C ARG A 1 -16.89 -11.25 8.16
N LYS A 2 -15.78 -11.82 8.60
CA LYS A 2 -14.46 -11.21 8.38
C LYS A 2 -14.08 -11.42 6.92
N ILE A 3 -13.88 -10.33 6.18
CA ILE A 3 -13.25 -10.36 4.86
C ILE A 3 -11.75 -10.24 5.11
N ASN A 4 -10.97 -11.20 4.67
CA ASN A 4 -9.52 -11.21 4.80
C ASN A 4 -8.89 -10.76 3.49
N VAL A 5 -7.65 -10.32 3.54
CA VAL A 5 -6.79 -10.11 2.37
C VAL A 5 -5.99 -11.37 2.09
N GLY A 6 -5.56 -11.55 0.85
CA GLY A 6 -4.75 -12.70 0.44
C GLY A 6 -3.86 -12.36 -0.75
N LEU A 7 -2.81 -13.14 -0.94
CA LEU A 7 -1.90 -13.06 -2.07
C LEU A 7 -1.97 -14.35 -2.88
N ILE A 8 -2.19 -14.23 -4.19
CA ILE A 8 -2.11 -15.33 -5.16
C ILE A 8 -0.88 -15.10 -6.01
N TYR A 9 -0.01 -16.08 -6.13
CA TYR A 9 1.25 -15.99 -6.86
C TYR A 9 1.63 -17.28 -7.56
N ARG A 10 2.54 -17.17 -8.54
CA ARG A 10 3.14 -18.33 -9.21
C ARG A 10 4.42 -18.74 -8.50
N GLN A 11 4.47 -19.95 -7.97
CA GLN A 11 5.62 -20.47 -7.21
C GLN A 11 6.93 -20.51 -8.00
N GLN A 12 6.87 -20.64 -9.33
CA GLN A 12 8.07 -20.61 -10.16
C GLN A 12 8.75 -19.23 -10.24
N PHE A 13 8.04 -18.14 -9.87
CA PHE A 13 8.57 -16.77 -9.92
C PHE A 13 8.71 -16.12 -8.57
N PHE A 14 7.92 -16.55 -7.58
CA PHE A 14 7.92 -15.97 -6.25
C PHE A 14 8.03 -17.05 -5.17
N GLU A 15 9.10 -16.99 -4.39
CA GLU A 15 9.37 -17.84 -3.24
C GLU A 15 9.09 -17.03 -1.97
N VAL A 16 8.11 -17.47 -1.17
CA VAL A 16 7.76 -16.81 0.10
C VAL A 16 8.76 -17.23 1.17
N GLU A 17 9.43 -16.27 1.81
CA GLU A 17 10.32 -16.49 2.96
C GLU A 17 9.59 -16.25 4.28
N GLU A 18 8.73 -15.23 4.34
CA GLU A 18 8.00 -14.82 5.54
C GLU A 18 6.61 -14.34 5.18
N SER A 19 5.62 -14.65 6.02
CA SER A 19 4.26 -14.14 5.87
C SER A 19 3.64 -13.92 7.24
N GLU A 20 3.23 -12.70 7.54
CA GLU A 20 2.60 -12.35 8.81
C GLU A 20 1.42 -11.39 8.66
N PRO A 21 0.35 -11.56 9.47
CA PRO A 21 -0.70 -10.56 9.58
C PRO A 21 -0.28 -9.45 10.54
N ILE A 22 -0.25 -8.20 10.07
CA ILE A 22 -0.09 -7.04 10.94
C ILE A 22 -1.47 -6.66 11.47
N ARG A 23 -1.74 -7.02 12.72
CA ARG A 23 -3.02 -6.80 13.37
C ARG A 23 -3.15 -5.36 13.85
N LEU A 24 -4.32 -4.79 13.62
CA LEU A 24 -4.65 -3.42 14.02
C LEU A 24 -5.84 -3.44 14.98
N VAL A 25 -5.61 -2.88 16.16
CA VAL A 25 -6.62 -2.75 17.21
C VAL A 25 -6.85 -1.28 17.48
N PHE A 26 -8.07 -0.82 17.32
CA PHE A 26 -8.47 0.56 17.59
C PHE A 26 -9.33 0.58 18.87
N LYS A 27 -9.31 1.70 19.56
CA LYS A 27 -10.30 2.00 20.60
C LYS A 27 -11.33 2.94 19.99
N ASP A 28 -12.59 2.62 20.13
CA ASP A 28 -13.68 3.54 19.79
C ASP A 28 -13.89 4.60 20.89
N GLN A 29 -14.88 5.45 20.70
CA GLN A 29 -15.21 6.53 21.66
C GLN A 29 -15.63 6.01 23.05
N LEU A 30 -16.09 4.76 23.14
CA LEU A 30 -16.48 4.10 24.39
C LEU A 30 -15.32 3.27 24.99
N ALA A 31 -14.10 3.42 24.45
CA ALA A 31 -12.93 2.62 24.79
C ALA A 31 -13.07 1.11 24.49
N GLU A 32 -14.10 0.70 23.75
CA GLU A 32 -14.25 -0.65 23.26
C GLU A 32 -13.28 -0.95 22.10
N LYS A 33 -12.79 -2.18 22.05
CA LYS A 33 -11.89 -2.62 21.00
C LYS A 33 -12.65 -2.77 19.68
N SER A 34 -12.22 -2.01 18.69
CA SER A 34 -12.70 -2.09 17.32
C SER A 34 -11.59 -2.64 16.42
N TYR A 35 -11.94 -3.48 15.46
CA TYR A 35 -11.00 -4.18 14.59
C TYR A 35 -11.22 -3.77 13.14
N THR A 36 -10.14 -3.73 12.38
CA THR A 36 -10.17 -3.67 10.91
C THR A 36 -9.68 -4.99 10.34
N ARG A 37 -9.58 -5.07 9.01
CA ARG A 37 -8.84 -6.14 8.36
C ARG A 37 -7.36 -5.99 8.70
N ASP A 38 -6.68 -7.12 8.91
CA ASP A 38 -5.24 -7.13 9.08
C ASP A 38 -4.58 -6.73 7.76
N ILE A 39 -3.39 -6.13 7.83
CA ILE A 39 -2.51 -5.99 6.68
C ILE A 39 -1.78 -7.32 6.54
N LEU A 40 -1.73 -7.90 5.35
CA LEU A 40 -0.88 -9.05 5.09
C LEU A 40 0.49 -8.56 4.62
N TYR A 41 1.50 -8.79 5.44
CA TYR A 41 2.90 -8.58 5.06
C TYR A 41 3.47 -9.90 4.55
N VAL A 42 4.17 -9.84 3.42
CA VAL A 42 4.87 -10.99 2.84
C VAL A 42 6.26 -10.52 2.39
N LYS A 43 7.29 -11.24 2.83
CA LYS A 43 8.65 -11.12 2.31
C LYS A 43 8.96 -12.35 1.48
N GLY A 44 9.59 -12.17 0.35
CA GLY A 44 9.97 -13.28 -0.51
C GLY A 44 10.89 -12.87 -1.63
N LYS A 45 11.31 -13.85 -2.44
CA LYS A 45 12.12 -13.63 -3.64
C LYS A 45 11.26 -13.65 -4.87
N LEU A 46 11.19 -12.54 -5.57
CA LEU A 46 10.59 -12.42 -6.88
C LEU A 46 11.69 -12.41 -7.94
N VAL A 47 11.75 -13.47 -8.76
CA VAL A 47 12.82 -13.64 -9.76
C VAL A 47 14.23 -13.49 -9.15
N GLY A 48 14.41 -14.02 -7.92
CA GLY A 48 15.68 -14.01 -7.19
C GLY A 48 15.98 -12.74 -6.37
N GLU A 49 15.16 -11.70 -6.45
CA GLU A 49 15.34 -10.47 -5.69
C GLU A 49 14.36 -10.39 -4.51
N ILE A 50 14.84 -9.92 -3.36
CA ILE A 50 13.99 -9.73 -2.17
C ILE A 50 12.96 -8.63 -2.43
N VAL A 51 11.70 -8.95 -2.14
CA VAL A 51 10.58 -8.01 -2.23
C VAL A 51 9.74 -8.09 -0.97
N HIS A 52 9.35 -6.93 -0.45
CA HIS A 52 8.44 -6.76 0.67
C HIS A 52 7.07 -6.32 0.15
N LEU A 53 6.04 -7.11 0.39
CA LEU A 53 4.68 -6.87 -0.04
C LEU A 53 3.80 -6.54 1.15
N PHE A 54 3.08 -5.42 1.08
CA PHE A 54 2.00 -5.08 2.01
C PHE A 54 0.68 -5.12 1.26
N ILE A 55 -0.16 -6.11 1.57
CA ILE A 55 -1.46 -6.28 0.95
C ILE A 55 -2.52 -5.72 1.89
N VAL A 56 -3.30 -4.76 1.39
CA VAL A 56 -4.25 -3.98 2.18
C VAL A 56 -5.67 -4.06 1.64
N HIS A 57 -6.65 -3.97 2.54
CA HIS A 57 -8.02 -3.62 2.22
C HIS A 57 -8.53 -2.70 3.33
N LEU A 58 -8.44 -1.41 3.11
CA LEU A 58 -8.68 -0.39 4.12
C LEU A 58 -10.17 -0.19 4.45
N PRO A 59 -10.51 0.42 5.58
CA PRO A 59 -11.88 0.76 5.92
C PRO A 59 -12.55 1.63 4.85
N SER A 60 -13.79 1.29 4.52
CA SER A 60 -14.58 2.01 3.50
C SER A 60 -14.88 3.46 3.91
N LYS A 61 -15.34 4.28 2.94
CA LYS A 61 -15.78 5.67 3.18
C LYS A 61 -17.18 5.78 3.80
N ILE A 62 -17.83 4.68 4.17
CA ILE A 62 -19.15 4.69 4.79
C ILE A 62 -18.95 5.34 6.16
N ASP A 63 -18.86 5.46 7.11
CA ASP A 63 -18.63 6.17 8.38
C ASP A 63 -17.42 7.12 8.28
N LYS A 64 -17.62 8.21 7.57
CA LYS A 64 -16.56 9.09 7.06
C LYS A 64 -15.45 9.40 8.07
N GLU A 65 -15.79 9.95 9.24
CA GLU A 65 -14.81 10.42 10.23
C GLU A 65 -14.07 9.27 10.92
N ILE A 66 -14.81 8.29 11.43
CA ILE A 66 -14.23 7.16 12.18
C ILE A 66 -13.32 6.32 11.27
N ASN A 67 -13.76 6.03 10.04
CA ASN A 67 -12.99 5.24 9.11
C ASN A 67 -11.83 6.02 8.50
N GLN A 68 -11.92 7.35 8.38
CA GLN A 68 -10.79 8.20 8.00
C GLN A 68 -9.68 8.11 9.04
N LEU A 69 -9.98 8.30 10.31
CA LEU A 69 -9.00 8.17 11.40
C LEU A 69 -8.35 6.78 11.42
N LYS A 70 -9.15 5.71 11.21
CA LYS A 70 -8.61 4.36 11.10
C LYS A 70 -7.66 4.21 9.92
N ARG A 71 -7.98 4.75 8.73
CA ARG A 71 -7.07 4.72 7.57
C ARG A 71 -5.76 5.45 7.84
N GLN A 72 -5.82 6.67 8.43
CA GLN A 72 -4.62 7.41 8.81
C GLN A 72 -3.72 6.61 9.77
N GLN A 73 -4.29 5.95 10.78
CA GLN A 73 -3.52 5.11 11.69
C GLN A 73 -2.90 3.90 10.98
N ILE A 74 -3.64 3.28 10.05
CA ILE A 74 -3.11 2.19 9.22
C ILE A 74 -1.93 2.68 8.37
N PHE A 75 -2.06 3.84 7.73
CA PHE A 75 -0.97 4.45 6.96
C PHE A 75 0.28 4.69 7.82
N LYS A 76 0.11 5.19 9.05
CA LYS A 76 1.24 5.38 9.99
C LYS A 76 1.93 4.06 10.35
N VAL A 77 1.18 2.99 10.56
CA VAL A 77 1.75 1.66 10.84
C VAL A 77 2.54 1.14 9.64
N ILE A 78 1.98 1.23 8.43
CA ILE A 78 2.66 0.84 7.20
C ILE A 78 3.91 1.71 7.01
N ARG A 79 3.77 3.03 7.15
CA ARG A 79 4.88 3.98 6.95
C ARG A 79 6.04 3.71 7.91
N LYS A 80 5.71 3.42 9.18
CA LYS A 80 6.74 3.03 10.15
C LYS A 80 7.51 1.81 9.68
N ARG A 81 6.83 0.73 9.28
CA ARG A 81 7.49 -0.50 8.81
C ARG A 81 8.33 -0.26 7.55
N VAL A 82 7.82 0.54 6.60
CA VAL A 82 8.57 0.96 5.41
C VAL A 82 9.83 1.73 5.79
N ASN A 83 9.72 2.66 6.75
CA ASN A 83 10.86 3.44 7.22
C ASN A 83 11.93 2.56 7.90
N ASP A 84 11.49 1.58 8.71
CA ASP A 84 12.39 0.65 9.38
C ASP A 84 13.17 -0.16 8.32
N LEU A 85 12.50 -0.77 7.34
CA LEU A 85 13.12 -1.51 6.24
C LEU A 85 14.11 -0.64 5.44
N LEU A 86 13.69 0.56 5.01
CA LEU A 86 14.54 1.47 4.24
C LEU A 86 15.67 2.12 5.06
N THR A 87 15.61 2.04 6.40
CA THR A 87 16.72 2.46 7.27
C THR A 87 17.77 1.36 7.37
N GLU A 88 17.35 0.10 7.43
CA GLU A 88 18.23 -1.06 7.43
C GLU A 88 18.93 -1.22 6.08
N ASN A 89 18.17 -1.13 4.99
CA ASN A 89 18.72 -1.18 3.64
C ASN A 89 17.90 -0.29 2.70
N PHE A 90 18.49 0.79 2.23
CA PHE A 90 17.84 1.78 1.37
C PHE A 90 17.42 1.23 0.00
N SER A 91 18.00 0.09 -0.41
CA SER A 91 17.71 -0.57 -1.70
C SER A 91 16.59 -1.60 -1.61
N GLU A 92 15.88 -1.72 -0.45
CA GLU A 92 14.77 -2.65 -0.32
C GLU A 92 13.65 -2.37 -1.32
N LYS A 93 13.17 -3.43 -1.96
CA LYS A 93 12.05 -3.40 -2.88
C LYS A 93 10.74 -3.59 -2.12
N ILE A 94 9.96 -2.52 -2.02
CA ILE A 94 8.70 -2.51 -1.26
C ILE A 94 7.55 -2.19 -2.19
N ILE A 95 6.50 -3.02 -2.14
CA ILE A 95 5.22 -2.79 -2.83
C ILE A 95 4.11 -2.76 -1.77
N ILE A 96 3.30 -1.71 -1.79
CA ILE A 96 2.05 -1.65 -1.03
C ILE A 96 0.92 -1.72 -2.03
N MET A 97 0.02 -2.71 -1.93
CA MET A 97 -1.03 -2.91 -2.92
C MET A 97 -2.34 -3.37 -2.30
N GLY A 98 -3.44 -3.07 -3.00
CA GLY A 98 -4.79 -3.52 -2.64
C GLY A 98 -5.82 -2.41 -2.74
N ASP A 99 -6.98 -2.61 -2.07
CA ASP A 99 -8.06 -1.65 -2.00
C ASP A 99 -7.82 -0.65 -0.87
N PHE A 100 -7.46 0.58 -1.23
CA PHE A 100 -7.23 1.67 -0.30
C PHE A 100 -8.53 2.35 0.15
N ASN A 101 -9.67 2.03 -0.48
CA ASN A 101 -10.94 2.71 -0.25
C ASN A 101 -10.85 4.24 -0.32
N ASP A 102 -9.84 4.74 -1.05
CA ASP A 102 -9.62 6.16 -1.31
C ASP A 102 -8.89 6.37 -2.64
N THR A 103 -8.95 7.60 -3.14
CA THR A 103 -8.29 7.97 -4.40
C THR A 103 -6.79 8.19 -4.19
N PRO A 104 -5.95 7.99 -5.22
CA PRO A 104 -4.51 8.20 -5.12
C PRO A 104 -4.11 9.67 -4.87
N THR A 105 -5.04 10.60 -5.03
CA THR A 105 -4.85 12.05 -4.77
C THR A 105 -5.35 12.48 -3.39
N ASN A 106 -5.76 11.54 -2.53
CA ASN A 106 -6.19 11.85 -1.17
C ASN A 106 -5.01 12.38 -0.35
N SER A 107 -5.21 13.47 0.38
CA SER A 107 -4.16 14.12 1.18
C SER A 107 -3.60 13.22 2.28
N ASP A 108 -4.47 12.48 3.00
CA ASP A 108 -4.04 11.58 4.07
C ASP A 108 -3.09 10.49 3.52
N LEU A 109 -3.40 9.95 2.32
CA LEU A 109 -2.55 8.95 1.67
C LEU A 109 -1.19 9.57 1.28
N ILE A 110 -1.22 10.77 0.67
CA ILE A 110 0.00 11.46 0.22
C ILE A 110 0.90 11.78 1.41
N GLU A 111 0.34 12.35 2.46
CA GLU A 111 1.09 12.84 3.62
C GLU A 111 1.59 11.67 4.51
N GLU A 112 0.69 10.77 4.89
CA GLU A 112 1.00 9.71 5.86
C GLU A 112 1.87 8.59 5.25
N LEU A 113 1.67 8.23 3.99
CA LEU A 113 2.53 7.27 3.29
C LEU A 113 3.72 7.93 2.58
N ASN A 114 3.78 9.26 2.56
CA ASN A 114 4.83 10.02 1.89
C ASN A 114 4.99 9.62 0.41
N THR A 115 3.89 9.75 -0.35
CA THR A 115 3.87 9.35 -1.77
C THR A 115 4.16 10.49 -2.73
N ARG A 116 4.65 10.15 -3.92
CA ARG A 116 4.89 11.08 -5.03
C ARG A 116 4.22 10.55 -6.29
N ALA A 117 3.68 11.45 -7.09
CA ALA A 117 3.00 11.15 -8.35
C ALA A 117 3.95 10.91 -9.53
N LYS A 118 5.17 11.45 -9.44
CA LYS A 118 6.19 11.35 -10.49
C LYS A 118 7.43 10.64 -9.97
N GLN A 119 8.07 9.89 -10.85
CA GLN A 119 9.26 9.10 -10.49
C GLN A 119 10.43 9.99 -10.05
N GLU A 120 10.63 11.11 -10.73
CA GLU A 120 11.70 12.07 -10.45
C GLU A 120 11.56 12.80 -9.11
N GLU A 121 10.36 12.77 -8.52
CA GLU A 121 10.09 13.36 -7.20
C GLU A 121 10.42 12.40 -6.03
N VAL A 122 10.71 11.12 -6.33
CA VAL A 122 11.05 10.10 -5.32
C VAL A 122 12.54 10.17 -5.01
N ILE A 123 12.92 11.02 -4.07
CA ILE A 123 14.32 11.33 -3.76
C ILE A 123 14.87 10.43 -2.65
N GLY A 124 14.13 10.27 -1.58
CA GLY A 124 14.54 9.59 -0.36
C GLY A 124 13.77 8.30 -0.11
N LYS A 125 13.06 8.25 1.01
CA LYS A 125 12.21 7.14 1.42
C LYS A 125 10.76 7.28 0.94
N GLU A 126 10.50 8.20 0.01
CA GLU A 126 9.19 8.38 -0.60
C GLU A 126 8.79 7.13 -1.39
N LEU A 127 7.48 6.96 -1.55
CA LEU A 127 6.90 5.92 -2.38
C LEU A 127 6.36 6.52 -3.68
N PHE A 128 6.63 5.88 -4.78
CA PHE A 128 6.04 6.24 -6.07
C PHE A 128 4.60 5.72 -6.16
N ASN A 129 3.65 6.60 -6.51
CA ASN A 129 2.27 6.22 -6.76
C ASN A 129 1.88 6.46 -8.24
N PRO A 130 2.05 5.47 -9.13
CA PRO A 130 1.68 5.59 -10.54
C PRO A 130 0.18 5.75 -10.78
N MET A 131 -0.65 5.40 -9.78
CA MET A 131 -2.11 5.45 -9.90
C MET A 131 -2.64 6.89 -10.04
N VAL A 132 -1.89 7.89 -9.58
CA VAL A 132 -2.23 9.31 -9.81
C VAL A 132 -2.30 9.61 -11.30
N GLY A 133 -1.34 9.14 -12.08
CA GLY A 133 -1.33 9.28 -13.54
C GLY A 133 -2.51 8.55 -14.20
N LEU A 134 -2.83 7.35 -13.76
CA LEU A 134 -3.97 6.57 -14.29
C LEU A 134 -5.31 7.22 -14.00
N GLN A 135 -5.48 7.81 -12.82
CA GLN A 135 -6.70 8.53 -12.46
C GLN A 135 -6.95 9.73 -13.38
N SER A 136 -5.89 10.42 -13.82
CA SER A 136 -5.99 11.58 -14.73
C SER A 136 -6.60 11.23 -16.09
N TYR A 137 -6.52 9.95 -16.52
CA TYR A 137 -7.12 9.43 -17.74
C TYR A 137 -8.59 8.97 -17.56
N LYS A 138 -9.26 9.35 -16.47
CA LYS A 138 -10.63 8.94 -16.13
C LYS A 138 -10.79 7.41 -16.07
N ARG A 139 -9.76 6.71 -15.64
CA ARG A 139 -9.76 5.28 -15.39
C ARG A 139 -9.95 5.01 -13.89
N GLY A 140 -10.53 3.88 -13.56
CA GLY A 140 -10.75 3.50 -12.17
C GLY A 140 -10.98 2.00 -12.01
N SER A 141 -10.94 1.54 -10.79
CA SER A 141 -11.22 0.15 -10.41
C SER A 141 -12.70 -0.07 -10.07
N LEU A 142 -13.45 1.02 -9.82
CA LEU A 142 -14.89 0.96 -9.55
C LEU A 142 -15.62 2.21 -10.05
N ILE A 143 -16.95 2.08 -10.24
CA ILE A 143 -17.82 3.22 -10.52
C ILE A 143 -18.63 3.54 -9.26
N PHE A 144 -18.51 4.77 -8.77
CA PHE A 144 -19.30 5.28 -7.67
C PHE A 144 -19.98 6.59 -8.08
N LYS A 145 -21.30 6.70 -7.90
CA LYS A 145 -22.10 7.86 -8.31
C LYS A 145 -21.81 8.33 -9.75
N LYS A 146 -21.72 7.38 -10.69
CA LYS A 146 -21.44 7.61 -12.13
C LYS A 146 -20.04 8.18 -12.41
N GLN A 147 -19.12 8.11 -11.47
CA GLN A 147 -17.71 8.51 -11.64
C GLN A 147 -16.79 7.32 -11.43
N TRP A 148 -15.75 7.22 -12.25
CA TRP A 148 -14.68 6.27 -12.04
C TRP A 148 -13.85 6.66 -10.84
N MET A 149 -13.66 5.72 -9.91
CA MET A 149 -12.81 5.85 -8.73
C MET A 149 -11.69 4.81 -8.82
N LEU A 150 -10.47 5.20 -8.50
CA LEU A 150 -9.32 4.32 -8.49
C LEU A 150 -8.92 4.03 -7.04
N PHE A 151 -9.57 3.03 -6.44
CA PHE A 151 -9.35 2.62 -5.05
C PHE A 151 -8.34 1.50 -4.93
N ASP A 152 -8.22 0.65 -5.96
CA ASP A 152 -7.17 -0.36 -6.03
C ASP A 152 -5.88 0.31 -6.51
N GLN A 153 -4.85 0.26 -5.68
CA GLN A 153 -3.61 0.99 -5.91
C GLN A 153 -2.39 0.11 -5.69
N GLN A 154 -1.27 0.55 -6.27
CA GLN A 154 0.05 -0.01 -6.06
C GLN A 154 1.05 1.12 -5.84
N LEU A 155 1.81 1.04 -4.76
CA LEU A 155 2.87 2.00 -4.41
C LEU A 155 4.21 1.27 -4.41
N PHE A 156 5.26 1.92 -4.86
CA PHE A 156 6.58 1.32 -5.05
C PHE A 156 7.67 2.12 -4.34
N SER A 157 8.63 1.43 -3.72
CA SER A 157 9.86 2.07 -3.24
C SER A 157 10.74 2.54 -4.40
N LYS A 158 11.66 3.47 -4.10
CA LYS A 158 12.60 4.06 -5.07
C LYS A 158 13.42 3.01 -5.84
N SER A 159 13.77 1.91 -5.20
CA SER A 159 14.56 0.83 -5.80
C SER A 159 13.98 0.22 -7.07
N PHE A 160 12.66 0.31 -7.27
CA PHE A 160 12.00 -0.08 -8.53
C PHE A 160 12.20 0.92 -9.68
N LEU A 161 12.72 2.13 -9.40
CA LEU A 161 12.84 3.23 -10.37
C LEU A 161 14.27 3.43 -10.86
N GLN A 162 15.23 2.67 -10.34
CA GLN A 162 16.66 2.94 -10.54
C GLN A 162 17.30 2.20 -11.73
N HIS A 163 16.57 1.29 -12.40
CA HIS A 163 17.06 0.47 -13.51
C HIS A 163 18.38 -0.27 -13.22
N GLN A 164 18.57 -0.69 -11.96
CA GLN A 164 19.79 -1.34 -11.48
C GLN A 164 19.60 -2.82 -11.15
N SER A 165 18.43 -3.38 -11.46
CA SER A 165 18.07 -4.74 -11.12
C SER A 165 17.14 -5.37 -12.16
N ASN A 166 16.84 -6.67 -11.99
CA ASN A 166 15.91 -7.39 -12.88
C ASN A 166 14.43 -7.03 -12.63
N LEU A 167 14.14 -6.39 -11.50
CA LEU A 167 12.79 -5.94 -11.13
C LEU A 167 12.74 -4.42 -11.15
N GLU A 168 12.04 -3.87 -12.13
CA GLU A 168 11.86 -2.43 -12.27
C GLU A 168 10.41 -2.08 -12.61
N TYR A 169 10.04 -0.85 -12.29
CA TYR A 169 8.76 -0.31 -12.73
C TYR A 169 8.83 0.08 -14.20
N VAL A 170 7.95 -0.51 -15.00
CA VAL A 170 7.76 -0.18 -16.43
C VAL A 170 6.40 0.51 -16.58
N LYS A 171 6.39 1.61 -17.32
CA LYS A 171 5.20 2.44 -17.55
C LYS A 171 4.29 1.86 -18.63
#